data_75a1805526559bbcef2662cfead3303f
#
_entry.id   75a1805526559bbcef2662cfead3303f
#
_cell.length_a   1.000
_cell.length_b   1.000
_cell.length_c   1.000
_cell.angle_alpha   90.00
_cell.angle_beta   90.00
_cell.angle_gamma   90.00
#
_symmetry.space_group_name_H-M   'P 1'
#
loop_
_entity.id
_entity.type
_entity.pdbx_description
1 polymer ?
#
loop_
_entity_poly.entity_id
_entity_poly.type
_entity_poly.pdbx_seq_one_letter_code
_entity_poly.pdbx_strand_id
1 'polypeptide(L)'
;MADATADFGVMAGAVGPLREFKAGDVIFIQGDTGQELFIIKSGKVEIRIGNHVLDTLSPGNIFGEMALIDSAPRSATAVAITDAMLIAVSHKQFMLSTSNLAFNIMRDMSQRLRKRARETELMNIDAITASIVHEVKQPLSAISANSSAARRFLGKTPPNVQEARGCLIRIVDGVRQTSEVLDGIRSLFQRTDQVRDQIDLNEITREVLEPLGAELKDRRITILSELTTRVPLVDGNKRQLQEVIVNLVRIAIEAMDDTTDRNRVLRVKTEQRSGDAIVLSVRDSGPGIDPKNLESIFEAFVTTKSRGMGLGLAISRMIVEQHGGQVTASSDGKNGALLQFVLPTAATEKSSSSK
;
A
#
# COMPACT_ATOMS: atom_id res chain seq x y z
N MET A 1 0.44 32.77 6.24
CA MET A 1 0.81 31.68 5.35
C MET A 1 2.32 31.73 5.18
N ALA A 2 3.06 31.09 6.08
CA ALA A 2 4.51 31.08 6.09
C ALA A 2 4.98 29.81 5.39
N ASP A 3 5.75 30.03 4.43
CA ASP A 3 6.63 29.30 3.53
C ASP A 3 6.97 27.86 3.94
N ALA A 4 6.13 26.89 3.52
CA ALA A 4 6.42 25.45 3.64
C ALA A 4 7.53 25.00 2.66
N THR A 5 7.95 25.86 1.74
CA THR A 5 8.94 25.58 0.69
C THR A 5 10.38 25.72 1.18
N ALA A 6 10.63 26.46 2.27
CA ALA A 6 11.97 26.68 2.81
C ALA A 6 12.56 25.46 3.56
N ASP A 7 11.71 24.54 4.03
CA ASP A 7 12.17 23.45 4.92
C ASP A 7 12.68 22.21 4.17
N PHE A 8 12.31 22.01 2.90
CA PHE A 8 12.74 20.84 2.11
C PHE A 8 14.16 20.97 1.54
N GLY A 9 14.58 22.18 1.17
CA GLY A 9 15.96 22.44 0.73
C GLY A 9 17.00 22.33 1.86
N VAL A 10 16.58 22.62 3.10
CA VAL A 10 17.40 22.50 4.30
C VAL A 10 17.48 21.06 4.81
N MET A 11 16.45 20.22 4.56
CA MET A 11 16.43 18.80 4.96
C MET A 11 17.34 17.91 4.11
N ALA A 12 17.58 18.26 2.86
CA ALA A 12 18.38 17.42 1.97
C ALA A 12 19.88 17.62 2.15
N GLY A 13 20.35 18.69 2.84
CA GLY A 13 21.78 19.03 2.79
C GLY A 13 22.29 19.12 1.34
N ALA A 14 21.37 19.10 0.39
CA ALA A 14 21.62 18.96 -1.03
C ALA A 14 21.92 20.33 -1.61
N VAL A 15 23.15 20.73 -1.50
CA VAL A 15 23.72 21.78 -2.33
C VAL A 15 24.02 21.15 -3.69
N GLY A 16 22.97 20.97 -4.51
CA GLY A 16 23.14 20.65 -5.92
C GLY A 16 23.19 21.92 -6.77
N PRO A 17 23.75 21.88 -7.98
CA PRO A 17 23.74 23.03 -8.89
C PRO A 17 22.30 23.38 -9.27
N LEU A 18 22.00 24.66 -9.30
CA LEU A 18 20.76 25.19 -9.84
C LEU A 18 20.82 25.12 -11.38
N ARG A 19 19.74 24.67 -11.99
CA ARG A 19 19.54 24.66 -13.43
C ARG A 19 18.25 25.39 -13.78
N GLU A 20 18.33 26.26 -14.78
CA GLU A 20 17.21 27.04 -15.29
C GLU A 20 16.73 26.43 -16.59
N PHE A 21 15.40 26.34 -16.72
CA PHE A 21 14.71 25.85 -17.90
C PHE A 21 13.62 26.84 -18.29
N LYS A 22 13.48 27.09 -19.60
CA LYS A 22 12.41 27.91 -20.13
C LYS A 22 11.15 27.08 -20.34
N ALA A 23 9.99 27.75 -20.39
CA ALA A 23 8.74 27.10 -20.75
C ALA A 23 8.89 26.41 -22.12
N GLY A 24 8.58 25.11 -22.18
CA GLY A 24 8.76 24.24 -23.34
C GLY A 24 10.06 23.45 -23.38
N ASP A 25 11.04 23.74 -22.53
CA ASP A 25 12.29 22.99 -22.50
C ASP A 25 12.10 21.55 -22.00
N VAL A 26 12.73 20.62 -22.71
CA VAL A 26 12.79 19.21 -22.30
C VAL A 26 13.93 19.04 -21.32
N ILE A 27 13.62 18.60 -20.08
CA ILE A 27 14.61 18.38 -19.02
C ILE A 27 15.34 17.05 -19.25
N PHE A 28 14.59 16.00 -19.61
CA PHE A 28 15.08 14.72 -20.10
C PHE A 28 13.98 13.96 -20.84
N ILE A 29 14.37 12.98 -21.64
CA ILE A 29 13.47 12.17 -22.48
C ILE A 29 13.38 10.75 -21.89
N GLN A 30 12.21 10.11 -22.05
CA GLN A 30 12.03 8.70 -21.76
C GLN A 30 13.06 7.84 -22.49
N GLY A 31 13.74 6.95 -21.76
CA GLY A 31 14.80 6.11 -22.30
C GLY A 31 16.23 6.65 -22.12
N ASP A 32 16.39 7.94 -21.78
CA ASP A 32 17.72 8.50 -21.49
C ASP A 32 18.36 7.84 -20.27
N THR A 33 19.68 7.80 -20.22
CA THR A 33 20.41 7.46 -19.00
C THR A 33 20.36 8.63 -18.03
N GLY A 34 19.96 8.38 -16.76
CA GLY A 34 19.81 9.42 -15.74
C GLY A 34 20.71 9.18 -14.56
N GLN A 35 21.55 10.17 -14.21
CA GLN A 35 22.42 10.13 -13.02
C GLN A 35 22.08 11.20 -11.97
N GLU A 36 21.01 11.95 -12.20
CA GLU A 36 20.56 13.03 -11.33
C GLU A 36 19.02 12.95 -11.15
N LEU A 37 18.55 13.30 -9.98
CA LEU A 37 17.19 13.67 -9.73
C LEU A 37 17.07 15.19 -9.64
N PHE A 38 15.86 15.71 -9.75
CA PHE A 38 15.57 17.12 -9.72
C PHE A 38 14.57 17.48 -8.64
N ILE A 39 14.80 18.59 -7.95
CA ILE A 39 13.86 19.21 -7.00
C ILE A 39 13.41 20.53 -7.60
N ILE A 40 12.10 20.73 -7.71
CA ILE A 40 11.55 21.98 -8.27
C ILE A 40 11.65 23.08 -7.19
N LYS A 41 12.42 24.12 -7.46
CA LYS A 41 12.52 25.32 -6.63
C LYS A 41 11.45 26.35 -7.02
N SER A 42 11.21 26.51 -8.32
CA SER A 42 10.17 27.37 -8.87
C SER A 42 9.73 26.87 -10.24
N GLY A 43 8.53 27.26 -10.69
CA GLY A 43 7.96 26.83 -11.95
C GLY A 43 7.17 25.53 -11.84
N LYS A 44 6.77 24.99 -13.01
CA LYS A 44 6.01 23.73 -13.12
C LYS A 44 6.63 22.83 -14.18
N VAL A 45 6.63 21.53 -13.90
CA VAL A 45 7.16 20.48 -14.77
C VAL A 45 6.09 19.46 -15.04
N GLU A 46 5.91 19.08 -16.30
CA GLU A 46 5.02 18.03 -16.75
C GLU A 46 5.80 16.73 -16.97
N ILE A 47 5.29 15.62 -16.44
CA ILE A 47 5.81 14.27 -16.66
C ILE A 47 4.90 13.56 -17.63
N ARG A 48 5.45 13.00 -18.74
CA ARG A 48 4.64 12.35 -19.78
C ARG A 48 5.31 11.11 -20.39
N ILE A 49 4.47 10.19 -20.89
CA ILE A 49 4.90 9.05 -21.71
C ILE A 49 4.27 9.22 -23.10
N GLY A 50 5.09 9.38 -24.11
CA GLY A 50 4.62 9.77 -25.44
C GLY A 50 3.83 11.09 -25.39
N ASN A 51 2.56 11.05 -25.80
CA ASN A 51 1.64 12.20 -25.74
C ASN A 51 0.74 12.22 -24.50
N HIS A 52 0.90 11.27 -23.58
CA HIS A 52 0.05 11.17 -22.40
C HIS A 52 0.72 11.83 -21.19
N VAL A 53 0.04 12.82 -20.61
CA VAL A 53 0.49 13.52 -19.39
C VAL A 53 0.16 12.65 -18.21
N LEU A 54 1.19 12.27 -17.44
CA LEU A 54 1.03 11.48 -16.21
C LEU A 54 0.79 12.37 -14.99
N ASP A 55 1.56 13.48 -14.90
CA ASP A 55 1.49 14.37 -13.73
C ASP A 55 2.02 15.77 -14.08
N THR A 56 1.59 16.77 -13.28
CA THR A 56 2.10 18.15 -13.30
C THR A 56 2.65 18.53 -11.94
N LEU A 57 3.96 18.61 -11.88
CA LEU A 57 4.70 18.83 -10.65
C LEU A 57 4.92 20.34 -10.38
N SER A 58 4.93 20.71 -9.09
CA SER A 58 5.02 22.08 -8.57
C SER A 58 6.23 22.25 -7.65
N PRO A 59 6.56 23.48 -7.20
CA PRO A 59 7.67 23.70 -6.27
C PRO A 59 7.60 22.79 -5.03
N GLY A 60 8.76 22.22 -4.66
CA GLY A 60 8.90 21.22 -3.60
C GLY A 60 8.78 19.78 -4.06
N ASN A 61 8.26 19.48 -5.26
CA ASN A 61 8.23 18.14 -5.79
C ASN A 61 9.60 17.69 -6.30
N ILE A 62 9.82 16.38 -6.27
CA ILE A 62 11.03 15.68 -6.73
C ILE A 62 10.64 14.78 -7.91
N PHE A 63 11.50 14.69 -8.93
CA PHE A 63 11.30 13.81 -10.07
C PHE A 63 12.63 13.32 -10.65
N GLY A 64 12.57 12.28 -11.49
CA GLY A 64 13.75 11.66 -12.09
C GLY A 64 14.54 10.73 -11.13
N GLU A 65 14.02 10.51 -9.93
CA GLU A 65 14.61 9.65 -8.89
C GLU A 65 14.67 8.18 -9.30
N MET A 66 13.72 7.72 -10.12
CA MET A 66 13.60 6.32 -10.53
C MET A 66 14.87 5.82 -11.22
N ALA A 67 15.45 6.62 -12.11
CA ALA A 67 16.68 6.28 -12.81
C ALA A 67 17.90 6.20 -11.88
N LEU A 68 17.87 6.91 -10.72
CA LEU A 68 18.92 6.81 -9.71
C LEU A 68 18.74 5.57 -8.82
N ILE A 69 17.50 5.22 -8.54
CA ILE A 69 17.17 4.13 -7.61
C ILE A 69 17.51 2.76 -8.23
N ASP A 70 17.15 2.52 -9.47
CA ASP A 70 17.29 1.22 -10.14
C ASP A 70 18.38 1.19 -11.22
N SER A 71 19.05 2.32 -11.44
CA SER A 71 20.08 2.48 -12.50
C SER A 71 19.53 2.15 -13.90
N ALA A 72 18.21 2.29 -14.11
CA ALA A 72 17.55 2.07 -15.37
C ALA A 72 17.39 3.39 -16.15
N PRO A 73 17.09 3.35 -17.46
CA PRO A 73 16.75 4.54 -18.23
C PRO A 73 15.54 5.30 -17.66
N ARG A 74 15.42 6.61 -17.97
CA ARG A 74 14.29 7.45 -17.59
C ARG A 74 12.96 6.78 -17.95
N SER A 75 12.06 6.67 -16.98
CA SER A 75 10.75 6.02 -17.18
C SER A 75 9.75 6.88 -17.96
N ALA A 76 9.96 8.19 -17.97
CA ALA A 76 9.08 9.17 -18.62
C ALA A 76 9.91 10.36 -19.13
N THR A 77 9.29 11.22 -19.93
CA THR A 77 9.83 12.50 -20.38
C THR A 77 9.38 13.58 -19.41
N ALA A 78 10.29 14.50 -19.04
CA ALA A 78 9.99 15.67 -18.22
C ALA A 78 10.17 16.95 -19.03
N VAL A 79 9.16 17.84 -18.98
CA VAL A 79 9.13 19.10 -19.73
C VAL A 79 8.76 20.24 -18.79
N ALA A 80 9.49 21.34 -18.84
CA ALA A 80 9.14 22.57 -18.14
C ALA A 80 7.95 23.24 -18.84
N ILE A 81 6.80 23.32 -18.16
CA ILE A 81 5.60 23.99 -18.75
C ILE A 81 5.52 25.48 -18.41
N THR A 82 6.34 25.94 -17.48
CA THR A 82 6.64 27.35 -17.19
C THR A 82 8.14 27.51 -17.06
N ASP A 83 8.64 28.74 -17.04
CA ASP A 83 10.02 28.97 -16.61
C ASP A 83 10.23 28.31 -15.25
N ALA A 84 11.23 27.44 -15.13
CA ALA A 84 11.46 26.61 -13.96
C ALA A 84 12.91 26.68 -13.50
N MET A 85 13.11 26.68 -12.17
CA MET A 85 14.39 26.56 -11.52
C MET A 85 14.44 25.25 -10.74
N LEU A 86 15.41 24.39 -11.07
CA LEU A 86 15.56 23.05 -10.53
C LEU A 86 16.87 22.92 -9.79
N ILE A 87 16.89 22.17 -8.68
CA ILE A 87 18.11 21.72 -8.00
C ILE A 87 18.41 20.33 -8.53
N ALA A 88 19.56 20.14 -9.18
CA ALA A 88 20.02 18.83 -9.63
C ALA A 88 20.79 18.13 -8.50
N VAL A 89 20.40 16.90 -8.16
CA VAL A 89 21.03 16.11 -7.09
C VAL A 89 21.59 14.84 -7.71
N SER A 90 22.89 14.65 -7.62
CA SER A 90 23.55 13.45 -8.15
C SER A 90 23.28 12.21 -7.29
N HIS A 91 23.45 11.03 -7.87
CA HIS A 91 23.36 9.74 -7.18
C HIS A 91 24.21 9.70 -5.90
N LYS A 92 25.45 10.21 -5.94
CA LYS A 92 26.34 10.26 -4.79
C LYS A 92 25.81 11.13 -3.65
N GLN A 93 25.26 12.30 -3.97
CA GLN A 93 24.65 13.21 -2.98
C GLN A 93 23.38 12.63 -2.38
N PHE A 94 22.56 11.99 -3.22
CA PHE A 94 21.35 11.30 -2.78
C PHE A 94 21.67 10.17 -1.80
N MET A 95 22.66 9.33 -2.10
CA MET A 95 23.10 8.23 -1.24
C MET A 95 23.64 8.67 0.13
N LEU A 96 24.25 9.85 0.20
CA LEU A 96 24.75 10.39 1.47
C LEU A 96 23.64 10.96 2.36
N SER A 97 22.50 11.33 1.77
CA SER A 97 21.38 11.97 2.48
C SER A 97 20.28 11.02 2.92
N THR A 98 20.23 9.80 2.37
CA THR A 98 19.15 8.82 2.62
C THR A 98 19.71 7.59 3.33
N SER A 99 18.96 7.01 4.29
CA SER A 99 19.39 5.75 4.91
C SER A 99 19.46 4.64 3.87
N ASN A 100 20.55 3.87 3.86
CA ASN A 100 20.82 2.79 2.90
C ASN A 100 19.68 1.77 2.77
N LEU A 101 18.89 1.59 3.84
CA LEU A 101 17.77 0.65 3.85
C LEU A 101 16.60 1.13 2.98
N ALA A 102 16.18 2.39 3.12
CA ALA A 102 15.09 2.96 2.32
C ALA A 102 15.45 2.99 0.82
N PHE A 103 16.72 3.28 0.50
CA PHE A 103 17.22 3.25 -0.86
C PHE A 103 17.19 1.85 -1.47
N ASN A 104 17.66 0.82 -0.75
CA ASN A 104 17.67 -0.55 -1.23
C ASN A 104 16.27 -1.10 -1.46
N ILE A 105 15.32 -0.75 -0.59
CA ILE A 105 13.91 -1.12 -0.72
C ILE A 105 13.30 -0.46 -1.96
N MET A 106 13.49 0.86 -2.15
CA MET A 106 12.99 1.58 -3.32
C MET A 106 13.60 1.05 -4.62
N ARG A 107 14.88 0.68 -4.63
CA ARG A 107 15.55 0.09 -5.79
C ARG A 107 14.95 -1.25 -6.20
N ASP A 108 14.77 -2.17 -5.24
CA ASP A 108 14.18 -3.49 -5.50
C ASP A 108 12.75 -3.36 -6.04
N MET A 109 11.97 -2.45 -5.48
CA MET A 109 10.61 -2.14 -5.92
C MET A 109 10.57 -1.57 -7.34
N SER A 110 11.43 -0.59 -7.64
CA SER A 110 11.50 0.04 -8.96
C SER A 110 11.87 -0.96 -10.07
N GLN A 111 12.82 -1.86 -9.80
CA GLN A 111 13.20 -2.91 -10.75
C GLN A 111 12.06 -3.90 -11.03
N ARG A 112 11.32 -4.28 -10.00
CA ARG A 112 10.16 -5.19 -10.12
C ARG A 112 9.01 -4.55 -10.90
N LEU A 113 8.73 -3.27 -10.65
CA LEU A 113 7.72 -2.50 -11.38
C LEU A 113 8.02 -2.45 -12.88
N ARG A 114 9.26 -2.09 -13.26
CA ARG A 114 9.66 -2.01 -14.67
C ARG A 114 9.63 -3.36 -15.39
N LYS A 115 10.01 -4.45 -14.71
CA LYS A 115 9.99 -5.78 -15.31
C LYS A 115 8.57 -6.19 -15.67
N ARG A 116 7.59 -5.87 -14.84
CA ARG A 116 6.17 -6.19 -15.08
C ARG A 116 5.50 -5.28 -16.10
N ALA A 117 5.82 -4.00 -16.11
CA ALA A 117 5.31 -3.08 -17.13
C ALA A 117 5.66 -3.54 -18.56
N ARG A 118 6.75 -4.30 -18.73
CA ARG A 118 7.14 -4.90 -20.01
C ARG A 118 6.42 -6.22 -20.33
N GLU A 119 5.88 -6.91 -19.33
CA GLU A 119 5.27 -8.23 -19.48
C GLU A 119 3.73 -8.19 -19.60
N THR A 120 3.10 -7.05 -19.32
CA THR A 120 1.63 -6.92 -19.32
C THR A 120 1.22 -5.60 -19.97
N GLU A 121 0.53 -5.67 -21.10
CA GLU A 121 -0.15 -4.55 -21.79
C GLU A 121 -1.37 -4.04 -20.99
N LEU A 122 -1.23 -3.69 -19.72
CA LEU A 122 -2.31 -3.20 -18.89
C LEU A 122 -2.12 -1.73 -18.53
N MET A 123 -2.96 -0.88 -19.10
CA MET A 123 -3.04 0.58 -18.99
C MET A 123 -3.22 1.16 -17.57
N ASN A 124 -3.19 0.35 -16.51
CA ASN A 124 -3.41 0.80 -15.12
C ASN A 124 -2.15 0.84 -14.23
N ILE A 125 -1.00 0.39 -14.71
CA ILE A 125 0.21 0.25 -13.86
C ILE A 125 0.84 1.62 -13.55
N ASP A 126 0.72 2.59 -14.45
CA ASP A 126 1.33 3.91 -14.24
C ASP A 126 0.63 4.71 -13.14
N ALA A 127 -0.70 4.63 -13.05
CA ALA A 127 -1.46 5.26 -11.97
C ALA A 127 -1.15 4.61 -10.61
N ILE A 128 -1.04 3.29 -10.57
CA ILE A 128 -0.67 2.52 -9.37
C ILE A 128 0.75 2.87 -8.92
N THR A 129 1.69 3.00 -9.85
CA THR A 129 3.09 3.32 -9.53
C THR A 129 3.25 4.73 -8.96
N ALA A 130 2.58 5.73 -9.54
CA ALA A 130 2.61 7.10 -9.04
C ALA A 130 2.01 7.21 -7.64
N SER A 131 0.91 6.50 -7.38
CA SER A 131 0.27 6.46 -6.06
C SER A 131 1.14 5.76 -5.01
N ILE A 132 1.77 4.62 -5.34
CA ILE A 132 2.71 3.92 -4.47
C ILE A 132 3.86 4.82 -4.01
N VAL A 133 4.48 5.53 -4.95
CA VAL A 133 5.58 6.46 -4.63
C VAL A 133 5.10 7.56 -3.68
N HIS A 134 3.91 8.09 -3.91
CA HIS A 134 3.32 9.11 -3.04
C HIS A 134 3.07 8.58 -1.62
N GLU A 135 2.53 7.37 -1.49
CA GLU A 135 2.17 6.77 -0.20
C GLU A 135 3.38 6.29 0.61
N VAL A 136 4.45 5.83 -0.02
CA VAL A 136 5.73 5.57 0.67
C VAL A 136 6.37 6.87 1.13
N LYS A 137 6.28 7.94 0.33
CA LYS A 137 6.87 9.24 0.63
C LYS A 137 6.22 9.92 1.85
N GLN A 138 4.92 9.76 2.05
CA GLN A 138 4.20 10.40 3.16
C GLN A 138 4.73 9.97 4.54
N PRO A 139 4.75 8.67 4.92
CA PRO A 139 5.26 8.25 6.21
C PRO A 139 6.76 8.49 6.37
N LEU A 140 7.55 8.38 5.30
CA LEU A 140 8.99 8.73 5.35
C LEU A 140 9.22 10.21 5.64
N SER A 141 8.41 11.09 5.05
CA SER A 141 8.47 12.53 5.35
C SER A 141 8.06 12.82 6.79
N ALA A 142 7.03 12.13 7.30
CA ALA A 142 6.60 12.25 8.69
C ALA A 142 7.67 11.75 9.68
N ILE A 143 8.35 10.63 9.38
CA ILE A 143 9.48 10.10 10.16
C ILE A 143 10.61 11.14 10.21
N SER A 144 10.99 11.71 9.08
CA SER A 144 12.04 12.71 8.98
C SER A 144 11.71 13.99 9.76
N ALA A 145 10.49 14.51 9.60
CA ALA A 145 10.01 15.69 10.33
C ALA A 145 9.99 15.47 11.85
N ASN A 146 9.46 14.33 12.32
CA ASN A 146 9.43 13.99 13.74
C ASN A 146 10.82 13.74 14.31
N SER A 147 11.76 13.17 13.55
CA SER A 147 13.15 13.02 13.95
C SER A 147 13.82 14.38 14.18
N SER A 148 13.63 15.32 13.25
CA SER A 148 14.13 16.69 13.37
C SER A 148 13.51 17.45 14.53
N ALA A 149 12.21 17.26 14.77
CA ALA A 149 11.50 17.84 15.91
C ALA A 149 12.00 17.28 17.25
N ALA A 150 12.18 15.95 17.35
CA ALA A 150 12.73 15.32 18.55
C ALA A 150 14.11 15.89 18.91
N ARG A 151 15.00 16.03 17.93
CA ARG A 151 16.33 16.66 18.11
C ARG A 151 16.21 18.09 18.65
N ARG A 152 15.30 18.89 18.10
CA ARG A 152 15.09 20.28 18.57
C ARG A 152 14.57 20.33 20.01
N PHE A 153 13.65 19.42 20.38
CA PHE A 153 13.13 19.35 21.74
C PHE A 153 14.19 18.93 22.75
N LEU A 154 15.05 17.98 22.40
CA LEU A 154 16.18 17.54 23.25
C LEU A 154 17.30 18.58 23.34
N GLY A 155 17.49 19.43 22.33
CA GLY A 155 18.48 20.51 22.31
C GLY A 155 18.08 21.78 23.07
N LYS A 156 16.87 21.85 23.66
CA LYS A 156 16.46 22.97 24.53
C LYS A 156 17.10 22.89 25.90
N THR A 157 17.19 24.04 26.57
CA THR A 157 17.67 24.12 27.95
C THR A 157 16.58 24.73 28.83
N PRO A 158 15.89 23.94 29.69
CA PRO A 158 16.00 22.46 29.86
C PRO A 158 15.40 21.67 28.67
N PRO A 159 15.87 20.43 28.46
CA PRO A 159 15.33 19.58 27.40
C PRO A 159 13.85 19.26 27.58
N ASN A 160 13.06 19.33 26.51
CA ASN A 160 11.65 18.91 26.55
C ASN A 160 11.53 17.43 26.16
N VAL A 161 11.74 16.56 27.13
CA VAL A 161 11.77 15.10 26.97
C VAL A 161 10.38 14.55 26.59
N GLN A 162 9.30 15.14 27.10
CA GLN A 162 7.93 14.71 26.84
C GLN A 162 7.56 14.85 25.35
N GLU A 163 7.84 16.01 24.78
CA GLU A 163 7.59 16.25 23.35
C GLU A 163 8.51 15.42 22.46
N ALA A 164 9.77 15.25 22.85
CA ALA A 164 10.68 14.36 22.13
C ALA A 164 10.17 12.91 22.12
N ARG A 165 9.64 12.41 23.25
CA ARG A 165 9.03 11.08 23.34
C ARG A 165 7.80 10.96 22.43
N GLY A 166 6.94 11.98 22.36
CA GLY A 166 5.82 12.03 21.43
C GLY A 166 6.27 11.95 19.97
N CYS A 167 7.37 12.62 19.62
CA CYS A 167 7.95 12.49 18.27
C CYS A 167 8.46 11.08 17.98
N LEU A 168 9.11 10.41 18.94
CA LEU A 168 9.61 9.05 18.78
C LEU A 168 8.46 8.04 18.56
N ILE A 169 7.34 8.19 19.25
CA ILE A 169 6.16 7.35 19.06
C ILE A 169 5.65 7.51 17.61
N ARG A 170 5.53 8.75 17.12
CA ARG A 170 5.11 9.01 15.73
C ARG A 170 6.10 8.47 14.70
N ILE A 171 7.39 8.41 15.01
CA ILE A 171 8.40 7.77 14.15
C ILE A 171 8.15 6.26 14.07
N VAL A 172 7.91 5.60 15.20
CA VAL A 172 7.61 4.15 15.23
C VAL A 172 6.34 3.84 14.43
N ASP A 173 5.29 4.65 14.58
CA ASP A 173 4.06 4.52 13.79
C ASP A 173 4.31 4.71 12.29
N GLY A 174 5.12 5.69 11.90
CA GLY A 174 5.51 5.92 10.51
C GLY A 174 6.31 4.77 9.91
N VAL A 175 7.22 4.16 10.68
CA VAL A 175 7.96 2.95 10.25
C VAL A 175 7.00 1.79 10.01
N ARG A 176 6.04 1.56 10.92
CA ARG A 176 5.04 0.51 10.78
C ARG A 176 4.19 0.73 9.51
N GLN A 177 3.69 1.95 9.29
CA GLN A 177 2.95 2.30 8.08
C GLN A 177 3.76 2.05 6.81
N THR A 178 5.05 2.42 6.80
CA THR A 178 5.93 2.15 5.65
C THR A 178 6.05 0.65 5.38
N SER A 179 6.19 -0.17 6.43
CA SER A 179 6.26 -1.63 6.29
C SER A 179 4.97 -2.22 5.73
N GLU A 180 3.81 -1.75 6.19
CA GLU A 180 2.51 -2.17 5.68
C GLU A 180 2.33 -1.83 4.19
N VAL A 181 2.79 -0.64 3.75
CA VAL A 181 2.83 -0.27 2.32
C VAL A 181 3.68 -1.25 1.53
N LEU A 182 4.89 -1.53 2.03
CA LEU A 182 5.84 -2.40 1.35
C LEU A 182 5.34 -3.84 1.25
N ASP A 183 4.72 -4.35 2.31
CA ASP A 183 4.14 -5.69 2.31
C ASP A 183 2.95 -5.78 1.34
N GLY A 184 2.08 -4.77 1.32
CA GLY A 184 0.98 -4.68 0.36
C GLY A 184 1.47 -4.64 -1.10
N ILE A 185 2.51 -3.87 -1.37
CA ILE A 185 3.12 -3.83 -2.71
C ILE A 185 3.79 -5.15 -3.06
N ARG A 186 4.49 -5.76 -2.10
CA ARG A 186 5.12 -7.07 -2.30
C ARG A 186 4.11 -8.13 -2.68
N SER A 187 2.94 -8.13 -2.06
CA SER A 187 1.83 -9.05 -2.40
C SER A 187 1.31 -8.83 -3.81
N LEU A 188 1.17 -7.57 -4.25
CA LEU A 188 0.78 -7.22 -5.63
C LEU A 188 1.75 -7.81 -6.66
N PHE A 189 3.03 -7.97 -6.30
CA PHE A 189 4.10 -8.35 -7.22
C PHE A 189 4.66 -9.77 -7.00
N GLN A 190 4.21 -10.50 -5.99
CA GLN A 190 4.62 -11.90 -5.86
C GLN A 190 3.99 -12.75 -6.97
N ARG A 191 4.86 -13.32 -7.79
CA ARG A 191 4.49 -14.14 -8.94
C ARG A 191 3.88 -15.47 -8.50
N THR A 192 2.94 -15.95 -9.28
CA THR A 192 2.18 -17.21 -9.20
C THR A 192 3.04 -18.49 -9.32
N ASP A 193 4.38 -18.41 -9.31
CA ASP A 193 5.26 -19.57 -9.33
C ASP A 193 5.37 -20.29 -7.97
N GLN A 194 4.50 -19.92 -7.03
CA GLN A 194 4.44 -20.60 -5.73
C GLN A 194 3.55 -21.84 -5.85
N VAL A 195 4.05 -22.93 -5.29
CA VAL A 195 3.38 -24.22 -5.19
C VAL A 195 1.93 -24.01 -4.74
N ARG A 196 0.98 -24.47 -5.54
CA ARG A 196 -0.42 -24.57 -5.15
C ARG A 196 -0.60 -25.89 -4.44
N ASP A 197 -1.27 -25.84 -3.31
CA ASP A 197 -1.57 -26.98 -2.48
C ASP A 197 -3.07 -27.12 -2.27
N GLN A 198 -3.49 -28.29 -1.82
CA GLN A 198 -4.84 -28.55 -1.36
C GLN A 198 -5.01 -27.98 0.05
N ILE A 199 -5.82 -26.96 0.19
CA ILE A 199 -5.89 -26.10 1.38
C ILE A 199 -7.23 -26.25 2.06
N ASP A 200 -7.21 -26.49 3.38
CA ASP A 200 -8.36 -26.36 4.27
C ASP A 200 -8.50 -24.91 4.75
N LEU A 201 -9.53 -24.20 4.27
CA LEU A 201 -9.81 -22.82 4.68
C LEU A 201 -10.10 -22.68 6.17
N ASN A 202 -10.65 -23.71 6.82
CA ASN A 202 -10.90 -23.68 8.25
C ASN A 202 -9.59 -23.71 9.05
N GLU A 203 -8.59 -24.48 8.58
CA GLU A 203 -7.28 -24.53 9.21
C GLU A 203 -6.62 -23.14 9.15
N ILE A 204 -6.57 -22.55 7.96
CA ILE A 204 -6.01 -21.21 7.79
C ILE A 204 -6.76 -20.18 8.64
N THR A 205 -8.10 -20.26 8.67
CA THR A 205 -8.90 -19.31 9.47
C THR A 205 -8.56 -19.41 10.95
N ARG A 206 -8.38 -20.62 11.50
CA ARG A 206 -7.96 -20.80 12.89
C ARG A 206 -6.56 -20.23 13.15
N GLU A 207 -5.61 -20.52 12.26
CA GLU A 207 -4.23 -19.99 12.36
C GLU A 207 -4.19 -18.45 12.35
N VAL A 208 -5.09 -17.80 11.64
CA VAL A 208 -5.21 -16.33 11.60
C VAL A 208 -5.87 -15.78 12.87
N LEU A 209 -6.92 -16.44 13.37
CA LEU A 209 -7.69 -15.94 14.50
C LEU A 209 -7.03 -16.19 15.87
N GLU A 210 -6.25 -17.26 16.01
CA GLU A 210 -5.61 -17.64 17.28
C GLU A 210 -4.68 -16.53 17.83
N PRO A 211 -3.76 -15.94 17.05
CA PRO A 211 -2.90 -14.86 17.54
C PRO A 211 -3.64 -13.58 17.91
N LEU A 212 -4.81 -13.35 17.33
CA LEU A 212 -5.61 -12.14 17.54
C LEU A 212 -6.42 -12.15 18.84
N GLY A 213 -6.47 -13.29 19.54
CA GLY A 213 -7.30 -13.46 20.75
C GLY A 213 -7.03 -12.42 21.84
N ALA A 214 -5.77 -12.07 22.10
CA ALA A 214 -5.39 -11.05 23.08
C ALA A 214 -5.85 -9.65 22.62
N GLU A 215 -5.59 -9.28 21.37
CA GLU A 215 -6.00 -7.99 20.79
C GLU A 215 -7.53 -7.82 20.81
N LEU A 216 -8.27 -8.83 20.41
CA LEU A 216 -9.74 -8.83 20.43
C LEU A 216 -10.28 -8.60 21.84
N LYS A 217 -9.69 -9.25 22.84
CA LYS A 217 -10.06 -9.06 24.24
C LYS A 217 -9.78 -7.63 24.74
N ASP A 218 -8.61 -7.09 24.43
CA ASP A 218 -8.24 -5.71 24.81
C ASP A 218 -9.17 -4.68 24.18
N ARG A 219 -9.59 -4.91 22.94
CA ARG A 219 -10.56 -4.06 22.21
C ARG A 219 -12.02 -4.36 22.57
N ARG A 220 -12.28 -5.31 23.48
CA ARG A 220 -13.63 -5.76 23.89
C ARG A 220 -14.47 -6.22 22.72
N ILE A 221 -13.88 -6.97 21.79
CA ILE A 221 -14.55 -7.55 20.64
C ILE A 221 -14.86 -9.02 20.93
N THR A 222 -16.15 -9.38 20.82
CA THR A 222 -16.59 -10.79 20.93
C THR A 222 -16.43 -11.44 19.57
N ILE A 223 -15.67 -12.54 19.49
CA ILE A 223 -15.54 -13.32 18.26
C ILE A 223 -16.54 -14.48 18.25
N LEU A 224 -17.25 -14.65 17.12
CA LEU A 224 -18.12 -15.77 16.81
C LEU A 224 -17.55 -16.51 15.58
N SER A 225 -17.01 -17.69 15.80
CA SER A 225 -16.42 -18.53 14.75
C SER A 225 -17.38 -19.66 14.41
N GLU A 226 -17.96 -19.61 13.22
CA GLU A 226 -18.93 -20.59 12.69
C GLU A 226 -18.30 -21.34 11.51
N LEU A 227 -17.34 -22.20 11.81
CA LEU A 227 -16.63 -22.96 10.77
C LEU A 227 -17.35 -24.29 10.52
N THR A 228 -17.79 -24.53 9.28
CA THR A 228 -18.49 -25.77 8.92
C THR A 228 -17.59 -26.98 9.09
N THR A 229 -18.13 -28.11 9.53
CA THR A 229 -17.35 -29.30 9.92
C THR A 229 -16.69 -30.05 8.75
N ARG A 230 -17.19 -29.89 7.54
CA ARG A 230 -16.64 -30.50 6.32
C ARG A 230 -16.51 -29.42 5.25
N VAL A 231 -15.31 -28.91 5.08
CA VAL A 231 -14.99 -27.94 4.05
C VAL A 231 -14.24 -28.66 2.95
N PRO A 232 -14.69 -28.58 1.68
CA PRO A 232 -13.90 -29.06 0.57
C PRO A 232 -12.58 -28.31 0.51
N LEU A 233 -11.52 -29.00 0.07
CA LEU A 233 -10.22 -28.36 -0.14
C LEU A 233 -10.30 -27.41 -1.33
N VAL A 234 -9.54 -26.33 -1.27
CA VAL A 234 -9.33 -25.39 -2.38
C VAL A 234 -7.90 -25.53 -2.91
N ASP A 235 -7.75 -25.45 -4.23
CA ASP A 235 -6.44 -25.39 -4.86
C ASP A 235 -5.90 -23.98 -4.79
N GLY A 236 -4.80 -23.75 -4.06
CA GLY A 236 -4.32 -22.40 -3.86
C GLY A 236 -2.98 -22.27 -3.15
N ASN A 237 -2.61 -21.03 -2.89
CA ASN A 237 -1.45 -20.68 -2.10
C ASN A 237 -1.87 -20.31 -0.67
N LYS A 238 -1.45 -21.14 0.32
CA LYS A 238 -1.80 -20.97 1.74
C LYS A 238 -1.51 -19.55 2.25
N ARG A 239 -0.34 -19.02 1.93
CA ARG A 239 0.12 -17.71 2.41
C ARG A 239 -0.71 -16.55 1.85
N GLN A 240 -1.05 -16.61 0.57
CA GLN A 240 -1.92 -15.61 -0.06
C GLN A 240 -3.33 -15.63 0.52
N LEU A 241 -3.91 -16.81 0.72
CA LEU A 241 -5.23 -16.93 1.33
C LEU A 241 -5.24 -16.52 2.81
N GLN A 242 -4.17 -16.79 3.56
CA GLN A 242 -3.98 -16.24 4.91
C GLN A 242 -3.99 -14.71 4.89
N GLU A 243 -3.30 -14.09 3.95
CA GLU A 243 -3.26 -12.63 3.79
C GLU A 243 -4.64 -12.04 3.53
N VAL A 244 -5.44 -12.68 2.66
CA VAL A 244 -6.83 -12.26 2.45
C VAL A 244 -7.62 -12.29 3.75
N ILE A 245 -7.55 -13.39 4.51
CA ILE A 245 -8.31 -13.54 5.76
C ILE A 245 -7.85 -12.50 6.79
N VAL A 246 -6.54 -12.30 6.95
CA VAL A 246 -5.96 -11.27 7.85
C VAL A 246 -6.49 -9.89 7.48
N ASN A 247 -6.48 -9.52 6.20
CA ASN A 247 -6.96 -8.23 5.74
C ASN A 247 -8.45 -8.01 6.07
N LEU A 248 -9.31 -8.99 5.75
CA LEU A 248 -10.75 -8.87 6.04
C LEU A 248 -11.01 -8.75 7.55
N VAL A 249 -10.33 -9.55 8.36
CA VAL A 249 -10.47 -9.53 9.83
C VAL A 249 -9.98 -8.20 10.41
N ARG A 250 -8.82 -7.68 9.97
CA ARG A 250 -8.30 -6.39 10.42
C ARG A 250 -9.22 -5.23 10.07
N ILE A 251 -9.76 -5.22 8.84
CA ILE A 251 -10.71 -4.18 8.42
C ILE A 251 -11.95 -4.19 9.33
N ALA A 252 -12.46 -5.38 9.66
CA ALA A 252 -13.61 -5.56 10.55
C ALA A 252 -13.31 -5.11 11.99
N ILE A 253 -12.12 -5.44 12.54
CA ILE A 253 -11.69 -4.99 13.87
C ILE A 253 -11.59 -3.46 13.92
N GLU A 254 -10.90 -2.86 12.97
CA GLU A 254 -10.72 -1.41 12.89
C GLU A 254 -12.02 -0.65 12.64
N ALA A 255 -12.98 -1.23 11.90
CA ALA A 255 -14.29 -0.62 11.69
C ALA A 255 -15.09 -0.47 13.00
N MET A 256 -14.76 -1.29 14.00
CA MET A 256 -15.43 -1.25 15.31
C MET A 256 -14.72 -0.37 16.34
N ASP A 257 -13.56 0.24 16.05
CA ASP A 257 -12.77 1.00 17.04
C ASP A 257 -13.58 2.15 17.68
N ASP A 258 -14.36 2.88 16.88
CA ASP A 258 -15.17 4.00 17.32
C ASP A 258 -16.61 3.60 17.73
N THR A 259 -16.94 2.31 17.70
CA THR A 259 -18.28 1.83 18.06
C THR A 259 -18.41 1.77 19.58
N THR A 260 -19.23 2.64 20.16
CA THR A 260 -19.48 2.74 21.61
C THR A 260 -20.94 2.49 22.02
N ASP A 261 -21.84 2.51 21.06
CA ASP A 261 -23.29 2.43 21.24
C ASP A 261 -23.84 1.00 21.28
N ARG A 262 -23.00 0.03 20.94
CA ARG A 262 -23.38 -1.40 20.86
C ARG A 262 -22.20 -2.32 21.15
N ASN A 263 -22.51 -3.63 21.35
CA ASN A 263 -21.50 -4.65 21.51
C ASN A 263 -20.71 -4.84 20.22
N ARG A 264 -19.39 -4.91 20.34
CA ARG A 264 -18.49 -5.20 19.22
C ARG A 264 -18.44 -6.70 19.00
N VAL A 265 -18.92 -7.13 17.85
CA VAL A 265 -19.01 -8.55 17.47
C VAL A 265 -18.35 -8.75 16.11
N LEU A 266 -17.34 -9.62 16.08
CA LEU A 266 -16.69 -10.12 14.87
C LEU A 266 -17.20 -11.53 14.61
N ARG A 267 -17.90 -11.76 13.50
CA ARG A 267 -18.35 -13.10 13.09
C ARG A 267 -17.54 -13.55 11.88
N VAL A 268 -16.93 -14.72 11.99
CA VAL A 268 -16.22 -15.39 10.89
C VAL A 268 -16.91 -16.71 10.60
N LYS A 269 -17.35 -16.91 9.36
CA LYS A 269 -18.11 -18.09 8.96
C LYS A 269 -17.53 -18.69 7.69
N THR A 270 -17.44 -20.03 7.65
CA THR A 270 -17.22 -20.78 6.41
C THR A 270 -18.46 -21.60 6.09
N GLU A 271 -18.85 -21.63 4.82
CA GLU A 271 -19.97 -22.45 4.35
C GLU A 271 -19.71 -22.98 2.94
N GLN A 272 -20.18 -24.20 2.67
CA GLN A 272 -20.19 -24.72 1.32
C GLN A 272 -21.45 -24.20 0.61
N ARG A 273 -21.26 -23.60 -0.57
CA ARG A 273 -22.35 -23.15 -1.41
C ARG A 273 -22.77 -24.29 -2.38
N SER A 274 -24.01 -24.27 -2.82
CA SER A 274 -24.52 -25.21 -3.86
C SER A 274 -23.63 -25.12 -5.10
N GLY A 275 -23.06 -26.25 -5.51
CA GLY A 275 -22.00 -26.33 -6.49
C GLY A 275 -20.64 -26.43 -5.79
N ASP A 276 -19.59 -26.63 -6.56
CA ASP A 276 -18.21 -26.82 -6.05
C ASP A 276 -17.58 -25.52 -5.62
N ALA A 277 -18.18 -24.83 -4.65
CA ALA A 277 -17.68 -23.55 -4.13
C ALA A 277 -17.75 -23.47 -2.61
N ILE A 278 -16.75 -22.81 -2.01
CA ILE A 278 -16.70 -22.49 -0.59
C ILE A 278 -16.72 -20.97 -0.41
N VAL A 279 -17.45 -20.52 0.60
CA VAL A 279 -17.54 -19.11 1.01
C VAL A 279 -16.90 -18.95 2.37
N LEU A 280 -16.02 -17.96 2.49
CA LEU A 280 -15.59 -17.42 3.78
C LEU A 280 -16.13 -16.01 3.92
N SER A 281 -16.78 -15.73 5.03
CA SER A 281 -17.38 -14.44 5.33
C SER A 281 -16.90 -13.90 6.68
N VAL A 282 -16.64 -12.60 6.71
CA VAL A 282 -16.25 -11.82 7.91
C VAL A 282 -17.27 -10.70 8.07
N ARG A 283 -17.98 -10.68 9.19
CA ARG A 283 -18.98 -9.65 9.50
C ARG A 283 -18.59 -8.94 10.79
N ASP A 284 -18.63 -7.62 10.75
CA ASP A 284 -18.47 -6.75 11.91
C ASP A 284 -19.83 -6.17 12.37
N SER A 285 -19.84 -5.57 13.56
CA SER A 285 -20.96 -4.80 14.11
C SER A 285 -20.64 -3.30 14.16
N GLY A 286 -19.75 -2.81 13.33
CA GLY A 286 -19.35 -1.41 13.22
C GLY A 286 -20.43 -0.50 12.62
N PRO A 287 -20.06 0.71 12.19
CA PRO A 287 -21.00 1.67 11.61
C PRO A 287 -21.51 1.27 10.22
N GLY A 288 -20.84 0.28 9.57
CA GLY A 288 -21.17 -0.15 8.23
C GLY A 288 -20.49 0.68 7.14
N ILE A 289 -20.81 0.35 5.89
CA ILE A 289 -20.29 0.98 4.68
C ILE A 289 -21.45 1.63 3.94
N ASP A 290 -21.30 2.88 3.50
CA ASP A 290 -22.31 3.54 2.65
C ASP A 290 -22.54 2.68 1.39
N PRO A 291 -23.80 2.30 1.07
CA PRO A 291 -24.09 1.50 -0.11
C PRO A 291 -23.52 2.03 -1.42
N LYS A 292 -23.31 3.33 -1.54
CA LYS A 292 -22.69 3.95 -2.72
C LYS A 292 -21.21 3.59 -2.89
N ASN A 293 -20.55 3.18 -1.80
CA ASN A 293 -19.12 2.88 -1.79
C ASN A 293 -18.81 1.38 -1.83
N LEU A 294 -19.84 0.49 -1.84
CA LEU A 294 -19.63 -0.96 -1.75
C LEU A 294 -18.82 -1.56 -2.89
N GLU A 295 -18.87 -0.98 -4.08
CA GLU A 295 -18.02 -1.41 -5.21
C GLU A 295 -16.64 -0.77 -5.16
N SER A 296 -16.57 0.52 -4.84
CA SER A 296 -15.32 1.28 -4.86
C SER A 296 -14.36 0.93 -3.71
N ILE A 297 -14.84 0.31 -2.62
CA ILE A 297 -13.93 -0.14 -1.53
C ILE A 297 -12.89 -1.17 -1.97
N PHE A 298 -13.11 -1.85 -3.11
CA PHE A 298 -12.18 -2.80 -3.70
C PHE A 298 -11.24 -2.16 -4.73
N GLU A 299 -11.41 -0.89 -5.02
CA GLU A 299 -10.47 -0.14 -5.85
C GLU A 299 -9.23 0.23 -5.02
N ALA A 300 -8.07 0.18 -5.66
CA ALA A 300 -6.83 0.55 -5.00
C ALA A 300 -6.89 2.03 -4.55
N PHE A 301 -6.41 2.29 -3.34
CA PHE A 301 -6.33 3.63 -2.74
C PHE A 301 -7.66 4.25 -2.30
N VAL A 302 -8.76 3.54 -2.41
CA VAL A 302 -10.03 3.98 -1.85
C VAL A 302 -10.08 3.63 -0.37
N THR A 303 -10.15 4.64 0.49
CA THR A 303 -10.29 4.49 1.94
C THR A 303 -11.07 5.65 2.54
N THR A 304 -11.91 5.35 3.51
CA THR A 304 -12.60 6.35 4.34
C THR A 304 -11.83 6.65 5.63
N LYS A 305 -10.72 5.95 5.87
CA LYS A 305 -9.93 6.04 7.09
C LYS A 305 -8.76 7.00 6.92
N SER A 306 -8.51 7.84 7.93
CA SER A 306 -7.38 8.78 7.96
C SER A 306 -6.00 8.11 8.04
N ARG A 307 -5.95 6.81 8.35
CA ARG A 307 -4.71 6.02 8.52
C ARG A 307 -4.63 4.76 7.65
N GLY A 308 -5.58 4.52 6.77
CA GLY A 308 -5.62 3.34 5.89
C GLY A 308 -5.24 3.69 4.46
N MET A 309 -4.46 2.82 3.80
CA MET A 309 -3.98 3.03 2.42
C MET A 309 -4.99 2.65 1.34
N GLY A 310 -6.09 1.98 1.70
CA GLY A 310 -7.04 1.47 0.72
C GLY A 310 -6.49 0.38 -0.20
N LEU A 311 -5.36 -0.26 0.14
CA LEU A 311 -4.78 -1.34 -0.66
C LEU A 311 -5.25 -2.74 -0.23
N GLY A 312 -5.58 -2.95 1.03
CA GLY A 312 -5.88 -4.28 1.58
C GLY A 312 -7.01 -5.00 0.83
N LEU A 313 -8.13 -4.33 0.56
CA LEU A 313 -9.24 -4.92 -0.18
C LEU A 313 -8.94 -5.14 -1.66
N ALA A 314 -8.19 -4.22 -2.29
CA ALA A 314 -7.77 -4.38 -3.68
C ALA A 314 -6.84 -5.59 -3.85
N ILE A 315 -5.90 -5.79 -2.92
CA ILE A 315 -5.02 -6.96 -2.87
C ILE A 315 -5.82 -8.22 -2.63
N SER A 316 -6.74 -8.20 -1.66
CA SER A 316 -7.62 -9.34 -1.36
C SER A 316 -8.42 -9.75 -2.59
N ARG A 317 -8.99 -8.80 -3.33
CA ARG A 317 -9.71 -9.04 -4.57
C ARG A 317 -8.81 -9.70 -5.62
N MET A 318 -7.62 -9.16 -5.84
CA MET A 318 -6.68 -9.71 -6.81
C MET A 318 -6.25 -11.13 -6.46
N ILE A 319 -5.92 -11.41 -5.19
CA ILE A 319 -5.56 -12.76 -4.74
C ILE A 319 -6.71 -13.74 -4.97
N VAL A 320 -7.93 -13.37 -4.59
CA VAL A 320 -9.11 -14.23 -4.74
C VAL A 320 -9.41 -14.48 -6.22
N GLU A 321 -9.33 -13.47 -7.08
CA GLU A 321 -9.50 -13.61 -8.53
C GLU A 321 -8.44 -14.51 -9.16
N GLN A 322 -7.18 -14.45 -8.70
CA GLN A 322 -6.10 -15.37 -9.12
C GLN A 322 -6.36 -16.83 -8.71
N HIS A 323 -7.18 -17.03 -7.68
CA HIS A 323 -7.65 -18.35 -7.23
C HIS A 323 -8.99 -18.77 -7.88
N GLY A 324 -9.44 -18.04 -8.90
CA GLY A 324 -10.69 -18.31 -9.62
C GLY A 324 -11.95 -17.97 -8.84
N GLY A 325 -11.83 -17.16 -7.80
CA GLY A 325 -12.90 -16.74 -6.92
C GLY A 325 -13.41 -15.33 -7.15
N GLN A 326 -14.26 -14.85 -6.25
CA GLN A 326 -14.82 -13.51 -6.24
C GLN A 326 -14.92 -12.98 -4.80
N VAL A 327 -14.64 -11.68 -4.61
CA VAL A 327 -14.86 -10.96 -3.35
C VAL A 327 -16.07 -10.06 -3.49
N THR A 328 -16.88 -9.99 -2.43
CA THR A 328 -18.05 -9.10 -2.38
C THR A 328 -18.19 -8.47 -0.99
N ALA A 329 -18.86 -7.32 -0.95
CA ALA A 329 -19.22 -6.63 0.27
C ALA A 329 -20.73 -6.36 0.31
N SER A 330 -21.30 -6.36 1.51
CA SER A 330 -22.67 -5.91 1.73
C SER A 330 -22.78 -5.18 3.07
N SER A 331 -23.56 -4.12 3.09
CA SER A 331 -23.84 -3.32 4.29
C SER A 331 -25.11 -2.50 4.07
N ASP A 332 -25.81 -2.20 5.15
CA ASP A 332 -26.95 -1.29 5.14
C ASP A 332 -26.54 0.17 5.51
N GLY A 333 -25.23 0.38 5.72
CA GLY A 333 -24.66 1.66 6.11
C GLY A 333 -24.86 2.03 7.58
N LYS A 334 -25.33 1.11 8.45
CA LYS A 334 -25.63 1.38 9.86
C LYS A 334 -25.27 0.26 10.82
N ASN A 335 -25.40 -1.00 10.38
CA ASN A 335 -25.36 -2.17 11.26
C ASN A 335 -24.21 -3.12 10.92
N GLY A 336 -23.03 -2.55 10.68
CA GLY A 336 -21.83 -3.29 10.30
C GLY A 336 -21.77 -3.60 8.81
N ALA A 337 -20.72 -4.31 8.44
CA ALA A 337 -20.47 -4.76 7.09
C ALA A 337 -20.22 -6.27 7.05
N LEU A 338 -20.53 -6.88 5.93
CA LEU A 338 -20.19 -8.25 5.59
C LEU A 338 -19.22 -8.20 4.39
N LEU A 339 -18.01 -8.66 4.61
CA LEU A 339 -17.01 -8.91 3.57
C LEU A 339 -16.93 -10.43 3.37
N GLN A 340 -16.98 -10.90 2.13
CA GLN A 340 -16.91 -12.33 1.85
C GLN A 340 -16.17 -12.61 0.55
N PHE A 341 -15.52 -13.75 0.50
CA PHE A 341 -15.00 -14.28 -0.74
C PHE A 341 -15.49 -15.71 -1.00
N VAL A 342 -15.59 -16.03 -2.28
CA VAL A 342 -15.99 -17.34 -2.78
C VAL A 342 -14.83 -17.93 -3.56
N LEU A 343 -14.47 -19.18 -3.29
CA LEU A 343 -13.46 -19.92 -4.06
C LEU A 343 -14.05 -21.21 -4.64
N PRO A 344 -13.61 -21.62 -5.84
CA PRO A 344 -13.91 -22.94 -6.34
C PRO A 344 -13.23 -24.00 -5.46
N THR A 345 -13.91 -25.12 -5.23
CA THR A 345 -13.29 -26.27 -4.57
C THR A 345 -12.41 -27.01 -5.55
N ALA A 346 -11.37 -27.66 -5.04
CA ALA A 346 -10.56 -28.54 -5.85
C ALA A 346 -11.43 -29.66 -6.43
N ALA A 347 -11.34 -29.87 -7.73
CA ALA A 347 -12.03 -30.97 -8.38
C ALA A 347 -11.61 -32.29 -7.72
N THR A 348 -12.54 -32.96 -7.08
CA THR A 348 -12.31 -34.35 -6.62
C THR A 348 -12.01 -35.16 -7.86
N GLU A 349 -10.78 -35.61 -8.07
CA GLU A 349 -10.47 -36.59 -9.07
C GLU A 349 -11.42 -37.77 -8.82
N LYS A 350 -12.44 -37.91 -9.67
CA LYS A 350 -13.22 -39.13 -9.72
C LYS A 350 -12.23 -40.23 -10.05
N SER A 351 -11.90 -41.04 -9.06
CA SER A 351 -11.15 -42.28 -9.25
C SER A 351 -11.87 -43.11 -10.31
N SER A 352 -11.41 -43.00 -11.54
CA SER A 352 -11.75 -43.94 -12.60
C SER A 352 -11.02 -45.24 -12.33
N SER A 353 -11.41 -45.95 -11.27
CA SER A 353 -11.19 -47.38 -11.18
C SER A 353 -12.35 -48.05 -11.91
N SER A 354 -12.17 -48.30 -13.17
CA SER A 354 -12.99 -49.26 -13.90
C SER A 354 -12.09 -50.29 -14.53
N LYS A 355 -12.18 -51.45 -13.91
CA LYS A 355 -12.13 -52.80 -14.50
C LYS A 355 -11.11 -53.06 -15.60
#